data_da0455f709c6a5c82cceda327a6e70fe
#
_entry.id   da0455f709c6a5c82cceda327a6e70fe
#
_cell.length_a   1.000
_cell.length_b   1.000
_cell.length_c   1.000
_cell.angle_alpha   90.00
_cell.angle_beta   90.00
_cell.angle_gamma   90.00
#
_symmetry.space_group_name_H-M   'P 1'
#
loop_
_entity.id
_entity.type
_entity.pdbx_description
1 polymer ?
#
loop_
_entity_poly.entity_id
_entity_poly.type
_entity_poly.pdbx_seq_one_letter_code
_entity_poly.pdbx_strand_id
1 'polypeptide(L)'
;MESHRLTSEDLAALLETVQRFAQRSLADATAAPHQPMPPATTAALVGQLLDMGVLNATEEPACGLWDDPQDPLQVEFALHALQTLAHQSPGFAYQVHVQALANLLSRSTGAPTGPDLVVLEGWLGLGRRALPGTLLGTVSGAATSPEDAARMADCWCLPTADKPRTVVALPDWSTVWIPTWQADKGWCWHRLARTDLVVQMQAHAHGLDELVPQRISLRAGVVPPAADICAADESSLHFLALSGLYGMGLLAIAPGAARRALAIATDYAAMRRQGGPLIQEHDAVAQLLGEARQSVRLADTALASTTQPTTSLALLADIWQLRAALHPLLCTAASQSMQVLGGIGYMRDQGVEKLLRDCNQLRLLGGSPQELTLCSAQKELLV
;
A
#
# COMPACT_ATOMS: atom_id res chain seq x y z
N MET A 1 -14.49 26.79 12.51
CA MET A 1 -13.42 26.22 13.36
C MET A 1 -12.15 26.28 12.53
N GLU A 2 -11.10 26.96 12.99
CA GLU A 2 -9.80 26.92 12.32
C GLU A 2 -9.29 25.49 12.40
N SER A 3 -9.10 24.85 11.26
CA SER A 3 -8.43 23.55 11.20
C SER A 3 -7.03 23.75 11.79
N HIS A 4 -6.72 23.03 12.83
CA HIS A 4 -5.39 23.04 13.44
C HIS A 4 -4.41 22.45 12.41
N ARG A 5 -3.69 23.32 11.68
CA ARG A 5 -2.66 22.86 10.74
C ARG A 5 -1.49 22.32 11.52
N LEU A 6 -0.99 21.16 11.09
CA LEU A 6 0.20 20.53 11.64
C LEU A 6 1.40 21.51 11.54
N THR A 7 2.14 21.62 12.62
CA THR A 7 3.44 22.33 12.61
C THR A 7 4.57 21.30 12.45
N SER A 8 5.77 21.76 12.09
CA SER A 8 6.94 20.87 12.03
C SER A 8 7.30 20.25 13.39
N GLU A 9 6.97 20.91 14.49
CA GLU A 9 7.16 20.38 15.84
C GLU A 9 6.16 19.27 16.15
N ASP A 10 4.89 19.45 15.79
CA ASP A 10 3.86 18.41 15.90
C ASP A 10 4.22 17.18 15.05
N LEU A 11 4.70 17.38 13.83
CA LEU A 11 5.18 16.31 12.95
C LEU A 11 6.29 15.49 13.62
N ALA A 12 7.29 16.14 14.20
CA ALA A 12 8.38 15.47 14.89
C ALA A 12 7.89 14.64 16.08
N ALA A 13 6.97 15.20 16.89
CA ALA A 13 6.41 14.52 18.06
C ALA A 13 5.56 13.29 17.67
N LEU A 14 4.76 13.40 16.60
CA LEU A 14 3.98 12.28 16.06
C LEU A 14 4.88 11.16 15.52
N LEU A 15 5.93 11.52 14.78
CA LEU A 15 6.89 10.55 14.26
C LEU A 15 7.66 9.85 15.37
N GLU A 16 8.06 10.56 16.43
CA GLU A 16 8.68 9.95 17.61
C GLU A 16 7.72 8.94 18.30
N THR A 17 6.43 9.25 18.34
CA THR A 17 5.40 8.36 18.89
C THR A 17 5.29 7.07 18.06
N VAL A 18 5.26 7.17 16.73
CA VAL A 18 5.26 6.00 15.83
C VAL A 18 6.57 5.21 15.96
N GLN A 19 7.72 5.86 16.09
CA GLN A 19 9.01 5.19 16.28
C GLN A 19 9.04 4.39 17.60
N ARG A 20 8.57 4.97 18.70
CA ARG A 20 8.48 4.27 19.99
C ARG A 20 7.55 3.06 19.91
N PHE A 21 6.40 3.19 19.26
CA PHE A 21 5.49 2.07 19.01
C PHE A 21 6.17 0.97 18.19
N ALA A 22 6.82 1.32 17.08
CA ALA A 22 7.48 0.37 16.20
C ALA A 22 8.64 -0.37 16.91
N GLN A 23 9.44 0.34 17.71
CA GLN A 23 10.58 -0.21 18.42
C GLN A 23 10.22 -1.08 19.64
N ARG A 24 9.04 -0.91 20.21
CA ARG A 24 8.56 -1.67 21.37
C ARG A 24 7.50 -2.68 20.94
N SER A 25 6.26 -2.22 20.82
CA SER A 25 5.10 -3.11 20.61
C SER A 25 5.21 -3.93 19.34
N LEU A 26 5.59 -3.30 18.21
CA LEU A 26 5.65 -4.02 16.93
C LEU A 26 6.92 -4.88 16.84
N ALA A 27 8.06 -4.43 17.34
CA ALA A 27 9.29 -5.22 17.38
C ALA A 27 9.13 -6.48 18.24
N ASP A 28 8.49 -6.37 19.42
CA ASP A 28 8.21 -7.52 20.28
C ASP A 28 7.29 -8.54 19.59
N ALA A 29 6.26 -8.06 18.89
CA ALA A 29 5.32 -8.92 18.17
C ALA A 29 5.95 -9.62 16.95
N THR A 30 7.03 -9.07 16.40
CA THR A 30 7.76 -9.62 15.23
C THR A 30 9.11 -10.26 15.61
N ALA A 31 9.39 -10.44 16.90
CA ALA A 31 10.67 -10.98 17.39
C ALA A 31 10.99 -12.39 16.90
N ALA A 32 9.98 -13.17 16.50
CA ALA A 32 10.12 -14.52 15.93
C ALA A 32 9.79 -14.51 14.42
N PRO A 33 10.74 -14.16 13.54
CA PRO A 33 10.46 -13.95 12.11
C PRO A 33 9.96 -15.20 11.37
N HIS A 34 10.21 -16.39 11.89
CA HIS A 34 9.74 -17.67 11.35
C HIS A 34 8.24 -17.94 11.63
N GLN A 35 7.62 -17.17 12.50
CA GLN A 35 6.20 -17.25 12.84
C GLN A 35 5.50 -15.97 12.39
N PRO A 36 4.49 -16.07 11.50
CA PRO A 36 3.66 -14.93 11.18
C PRO A 36 2.99 -14.35 12.44
N MET A 37 2.92 -13.05 12.55
CA MET A 37 2.19 -12.39 13.63
C MET A 37 0.71 -12.80 13.57
N PRO A 38 0.13 -13.32 14.67
CA PRO A 38 -1.27 -13.76 14.66
C PRO A 38 -2.23 -12.61 14.30
N PRO A 39 -3.32 -12.86 13.55
CA PRO A 39 -4.30 -11.84 13.20
C PRO A 39 -4.85 -11.07 14.40
N ALA A 40 -5.09 -11.75 15.53
CA ALA A 40 -5.55 -11.10 16.76
C ALA A 40 -4.52 -10.11 17.32
N THR A 41 -3.23 -10.45 17.27
CA THR A 41 -2.14 -9.55 17.67
C THR A 41 -2.06 -8.36 16.73
N THR A 42 -2.15 -8.60 15.42
CA THR A 42 -2.17 -7.53 14.41
C THR A 42 -3.34 -6.58 14.65
N ALA A 43 -4.55 -7.10 14.89
CA ALA A 43 -5.73 -6.30 15.20
C ALA A 43 -5.58 -5.48 16.49
N ALA A 44 -5.00 -6.06 17.55
CA ALA A 44 -4.73 -5.36 18.80
C ALA A 44 -3.73 -4.21 18.61
N LEU A 45 -2.69 -4.40 17.79
CA LEU A 45 -1.71 -3.35 17.46
C LEU A 45 -2.33 -2.23 16.60
N VAL A 46 -3.23 -2.56 15.67
CA VAL A 46 -4.03 -1.55 14.94
C VAL A 46 -4.89 -0.74 15.92
N GLY A 47 -5.51 -1.40 16.91
CA GLY A 47 -6.24 -0.73 17.98
C GLY A 47 -5.38 0.27 18.78
N GLN A 48 -4.13 -0.09 19.10
CA GLN A 48 -3.19 0.84 19.75
C GLN A 48 -2.90 2.09 18.89
N LEU A 49 -2.77 1.93 17.57
CA LEU A 49 -2.58 3.09 16.68
C LEU A 49 -3.83 4.00 16.62
N LEU A 50 -5.03 3.42 16.74
CA LEU A 50 -6.27 4.19 16.91
C LEU A 50 -6.26 4.97 18.23
N ASP A 51 -5.93 4.33 19.35
CA ASP A 51 -5.85 4.96 20.67
C ASP A 51 -4.81 6.09 20.73
N MET A 52 -3.74 5.97 19.94
CA MET A 52 -2.67 6.96 19.82
C MET A 52 -2.98 8.09 18.83
N GLY A 53 -4.10 8.04 18.11
CA GLY A 53 -4.46 9.01 17.08
C GLY A 53 -3.62 8.92 15.78
N VAL A 54 -2.78 7.90 15.62
CA VAL A 54 -2.02 7.66 14.39
C VAL A 54 -2.95 7.19 13.27
N LEU A 55 -3.94 6.37 13.62
CA LEU A 55 -5.12 6.09 12.80
C LEU A 55 -6.30 6.87 13.36
N ASN A 56 -6.97 7.64 12.53
CA ASN A 56 -8.15 8.37 12.94
C ASN A 56 -9.41 7.57 12.55
N ALA A 57 -10.25 7.28 13.56
CA ALA A 57 -11.56 6.66 13.40
C ALA A 57 -12.70 7.61 13.76
N THR A 58 -12.45 8.92 13.91
CA THR A 58 -13.47 9.93 14.18
C THR A 58 -13.97 10.58 12.88
N GLU A 59 -15.15 11.20 12.94
CA GLU A 59 -15.73 11.93 11.82
C GLU A 59 -14.96 13.23 11.52
N GLU A 60 -14.30 13.80 12.53
CA GLU A 60 -13.51 15.03 12.35
C GLU A 60 -12.09 14.73 11.91
N PRO A 61 -11.53 15.51 10.97
CA PRO A 61 -10.11 15.42 10.62
C PRO A 61 -9.24 15.69 11.85
N ALA A 62 -8.23 14.85 12.04
CA ALA A 62 -7.23 15.00 13.09
C ALA A 62 -5.82 15.06 12.44
N CYS A 63 -4.80 14.57 13.12
CA CYS A 63 -3.43 14.51 12.60
C CYS A 63 -2.99 13.06 12.31
N GLY A 64 -3.94 12.18 12.00
CA GLY A 64 -3.66 10.78 11.65
C GLY A 64 -3.22 10.59 10.21
N LEU A 65 -2.91 9.34 9.88
CA LEU A 65 -2.51 8.94 8.54
C LEU A 65 -3.59 9.29 7.50
N TRP A 66 -3.23 10.08 6.50
CA TRP A 66 -4.08 10.50 5.39
C TRP A 66 -5.32 11.32 5.80
N ASP A 67 -5.31 11.98 6.96
CA ASP A 67 -6.47 12.75 7.42
C ASP A 67 -6.70 14.02 6.60
N ASP A 68 -5.62 14.72 6.23
CA ASP A 68 -5.66 15.82 5.26
C ASP A 68 -4.58 15.61 4.18
N PRO A 69 -4.93 14.95 3.07
CA PRO A 69 -3.99 14.72 1.97
C PRO A 69 -3.64 15.99 1.16
N GLN A 70 -4.23 17.14 1.50
CA GLN A 70 -3.88 18.44 0.93
C GLN A 70 -2.81 19.18 1.76
N ASP A 71 -2.58 18.77 3.00
CA ASP A 71 -1.50 19.30 3.83
C ASP A 71 -0.20 18.52 3.60
N PRO A 72 0.85 19.15 3.03
CA PRO A 72 2.13 18.50 2.78
C PRO A 72 2.77 17.89 4.03
N LEU A 73 2.60 18.49 5.22
CA LEU A 73 3.15 17.94 6.47
C LEU A 73 2.42 16.66 6.89
N GLN A 74 1.11 16.57 6.68
CA GLN A 74 0.36 15.33 6.94
C GLN A 74 0.72 14.24 5.94
N VAL A 75 0.95 14.57 4.68
CA VAL A 75 1.47 13.63 3.69
C VAL A 75 2.86 13.13 4.10
N GLU A 76 3.76 14.03 4.50
CA GLU A 76 5.09 13.69 4.99
C GLU A 76 5.02 12.78 6.22
N PHE A 77 4.15 13.11 7.18
CA PHE A 77 3.89 12.24 8.34
C PHE A 77 3.48 10.84 7.92
N ALA A 78 2.50 10.71 7.03
CA ALA A 78 1.99 9.42 6.59
C ALA A 78 3.08 8.56 5.92
N LEU A 79 3.91 9.16 5.05
CA LEU A 79 4.99 8.47 4.36
C LEU A 79 6.06 7.97 5.33
N HIS A 80 6.53 8.81 6.25
CA HIS A 80 7.54 8.44 7.24
C HIS A 80 7.02 7.44 8.28
N ALA A 81 5.76 7.58 8.71
CA ALA A 81 5.12 6.64 9.61
C ALA A 81 5.01 5.24 8.98
N LEU A 82 4.50 5.15 7.74
CA LEU A 82 4.40 3.88 7.01
C LEU A 82 5.78 3.24 6.78
N GLN A 83 6.80 4.03 6.44
CA GLN A 83 8.16 3.55 6.28
C GLN A 83 8.74 3.00 7.59
N THR A 84 8.47 3.67 8.72
CA THR A 84 8.89 3.25 10.07
C THR A 84 8.20 1.94 10.49
N LEU A 85 6.90 1.82 10.27
CA LEU A 85 6.15 0.60 10.55
C LEU A 85 6.62 -0.57 9.67
N ALA A 86 6.84 -0.30 8.37
CA ALA A 86 7.30 -1.29 7.40
C ALA A 86 8.72 -1.81 7.67
N HIS A 87 9.55 -1.03 8.36
CA HIS A 87 10.86 -1.49 8.83
C HIS A 87 10.75 -2.67 9.81
N GLN A 88 9.67 -2.76 10.57
CA GLN A 88 9.40 -3.89 11.47
C GLN A 88 8.52 -4.96 10.80
N SER A 89 7.40 -4.54 10.18
CA SER A 89 6.45 -5.44 9.53
C SER A 89 5.80 -4.77 8.33
N PRO A 90 6.19 -5.12 7.09
CA PRO A 90 5.57 -4.60 5.87
C PRO A 90 4.08 -4.92 5.77
N GLY A 91 3.65 -6.12 6.19
CA GLY A 91 2.24 -6.52 6.18
C GLY A 91 1.40 -5.69 7.15
N PHE A 92 1.92 -5.43 8.36
CA PHE A 92 1.26 -4.53 9.30
C PHE A 92 1.14 -3.11 8.76
N ALA A 93 2.22 -2.55 8.21
CA ALA A 93 2.20 -1.22 7.60
C ALA A 93 1.19 -1.12 6.45
N TYR A 94 1.08 -2.16 5.63
CA TYR A 94 0.09 -2.23 4.56
C TYR A 94 -1.35 -2.25 5.10
N GLN A 95 -1.64 -3.04 6.14
CA GLN A 95 -2.97 -3.05 6.78
C GLN A 95 -3.33 -1.67 7.32
N VAL A 96 -2.41 -1.03 8.02
CA VAL A 96 -2.60 0.34 8.56
C VAL A 96 -2.88 1.34 7.42
N HIS A 97 -2.15 1.21 6.32
CA HIS A 97 -2.32 2.06 5.15
C HIS A 97 -3.72 1.94 4.52
N VAL A 98 -4.17 0.72 4.21
CA VAL A 98 -5.49 0.52 3.58
C VAL A 98 -6.64 0.87 4.51
N GLN A 99 -6.46 0.68 5.82
CA GLN A 99 -7.41 1.11 6.85
C GLN A 99 -7.55 2.65 6.89
N ALA A 100 -6.43 3.38 6.84
CA ALA A 100 -6.43 4.84 6.83
C ALA A 100 -7.15 5.39 5.58
N LEU A 101 -6.95 4.78 4.41
CA LEU A 101 -7.66 5.15 3.18
C LEU A 101 -9.16 4.85 3.27
N ALA A 102 -9.56 3.74 3.87
CA ALA A 102 -10.97 3.41 4.10
C ALA A 102 -11.64 4.42 5.05
N ASN A 103 -10.94 4.83 6.11
CA ASN A 103 -11.41 5.86 7.03
C ASN A 103 -11.55 7.22 6.34
N LEU A 104 -10.62 7.58 5.44
CA LEU A 104 -10.73 8.80 4.64
C LEU A 104 -12.01 8.80 3.78
N LEU A 105 -12.31 7.69 3.08
CA LEU A 105 -13.56 7.55 2.33
C LEU A 105 -14.80 7.61 3.23
N SER A 106 -14.77 6.93 4.37
CA SER A 106 -15.89 6.93 5.30
C SER A 106 -16.20 8.33 5.80
N ARG A 107 -15.18 9.11 6.17
CA ARG A 107 -15.35 10.52 6.58
C ARG A 107 -15.92 11.39 5.46
N SER A 108 -15.45 11.24 4.22
CA SER A 108 -15.94 12.04 3.09
C SER A 108 -17.41 11.79 2.76
N THR A 109 -17.96 10.66 3.20
CA THR A 109 -19.37 10.29 2.99
C THR A 109 -20.23 10.43 4.24
N GLY A 110 -19.65 10.81 5.38
CA GLY A 110 -20.32 10.74 6.69
C GLY A 110 -20.66 9.31 7.14
N ALA A 111 -20.03 8.30 6.52
CA ALA A 111 -20.22 6.91 6.92
C ALA A 111 -19.40 6.59 8.18
N PRO A 112 -19.86 5.65 9.04
CA PRO A 112 -19.09 5.25 10.21
C PRO A 112 -17.71 4.71 9.81
N THR A 113 -16.67 5.12 10.52
CA THR A 113 -15.33 4.55 10.45
C THR A 113 -15.28 3.23 11.24
N GLY A 114 -14.27 2.39 10.96
CA GLY A 114 -14.15 1.10 11.64
C GLY A 114 -13.09 0.22 10.96
N PRO A 115 -13.12 -1.10 11.16
CA PRO A 115 -12.24 -2.04 10.47
C PRO A 115 -12.66 -2.22 9.01
N ASP A 116 -12.65 -1.16 8.25
CA ASP A 116 -13.02 -1.09 6.84
C ASP A 116 -11.79 -1.28 5.94
N LEU A 117 -12.03 -1.63 4.68
CA LEU A 117 -10.99 -1.84 3.69
C LEU A 117 -11.28 -1.06 2.41
N VAL A 118 -10.22 -0.65 1.72
CA VAL A 118 -10.30 -0.14 0.34
C VAL A 118 -9.79 -1.22 -0.62
N VAL A 119 -10.58 -1.59 -1.59
CA VAL A 119 -10.19 -2.55 -2.63
C VAL A 119 -9.72 -1.80 -3.85
N LEU A 120 -8.40 -1.66 -3.98
CA LEU A 120 -7.76 -1.07 -5.15
C LEU A 120 -6.82 -2.07 -5.87
N GLU A 121 -6.85 -3.34 -5.46
CA GLU A 121 -6.03 -4.38 -6.09
C GLU A 121 -6.74 -4.95 -7.32
N GLY A 122 -5.92 -5.48 -8.23
CA GLY A 122 -6.39 -6.21 -9.40
C GLY A 122 -6.98 -5.35 -10.51
N TRP A 123 -7.06 -4.04 -10.33
CA TRP A 123 -7.64 -3.17 -11.34
C TRP A 123 -6.78 -3.03 -12.59
N LEU A 124 -5.45 -3.05 -12.48
CA LEU A 124 -4.57 -3.05 -13.64
C LEU A 124 -4.47 -4.43 -14.31
N GLY A 125 -4.53 -5.52 -13.54
CA GLY A 125 -4.59 -6.87 -14.08
C GLY A 125 -5.85 -7.15 -14.91
N LEU A 126 -6.93 -6.42 -14.66
CA LEU A 126 -8.10 -6.36 -15.54
C LEU A 126 -7.82 -5.54 -16.79
N GLY A 127 -6.88 -4.62 -16.72
CA GLY A 127 -6.54 -3.63 -17.74
C GLY A 127 -5.77 -4.14 -18.95
N ARG A 128 -5.42 -5.42 -19.05
CA ARG A 128 -4.99 -5.99 -20.34
C ARG A 128 -6.04 -5.85 -21.45
N ARG A 129 -7.30 -5.52 -21.09
CA ARG A 129 -8.40 -5.33 -22.01
C ARG A 129 -8.98 -3.92 -22.00
N ALA A 130 -8.89 -3.18 -20.89
CA ALA A 130 -9.16 -1.75 -20.86
C ALA A 130 -7.79 -1.04 -21.00
N LEU A 131 -7.54 -0.45 -22.16
CA LEU A 131 -6.31 0.30 -22.40
C LEU A 131 -6.14 1.33 -21.29
N PRO A 132 -4.95 1.47 -20.71
CA PRO A 132 -4.66 2.49 -19.70
C PRO A 132 -5.07 3.92 -20.12
N GLY A 133 -5.02 4.23 -21.42
CA GLY A 133 -5.54 5.48 -21.99
C GLY A 133 -7.04 5.69 -21.74
N THR A 134 -7.84 4.62 -21.68
CA THR A 134 -9.26 4.72 -21.35
C THR A 134 -9.44 5.08 -19.88
N LEU A 135 -8.65 4.49 -18.97
CA LEU A 135 -8.69 4.85 -17.55
C LEU A 135 -8.32 6.31 -17.34
N LEU A 136 -7.22 6.77 -17.93
CA LEU A 136 -6.77 8.15 -17.86
C LEU A 136 -7.76 9.10 -18.54
N GLY A 137 -8.33 8.71 -19.69
CA GLY A 137 -9.36 9.47 -20.41
C GLY A 137 -10.64 9.64 -19.60
N THR A 138 -11.14 8.58 -18.96
CA THR A 138 -12.34 8.65 -18.09
C THR A 138 -12.13 9.53 -16.87
N VAL A 139 -10.94 9.56 -16.35
CA VAL A 139 -10.58 10.40 -15.19
C VAL A 139 -10.37 11.86 -15.59
N SER A 140 -9.84 12.12 -16.79
CA SER A 140 -9.65 13.48 -17.32
C SER A 140 -10.92 14.08 -17.95
N GLY A 141 -12.05 13.37 -17.95
CA GLY A 141 -13.29 13.82 -18.57
C GLY A 141 -13.29 13.76 -20.11
N ALA A 142 -12.30 13.12 -20.73
CA ALA A 142 -12.27 12.90 -22.16
C ALA A 142 -13.40 11.96 -22.59
N ALA A 143 -14.03 12.25 -23.73
CA ALA A 143 -15.11 11.43 -24.26
C ALA A 143 -14.58 10.01 -24.56
N THR A 144 -15.13 9.01 -23.88
CA THR A 144 -14.83 7.60 -24.13
C THR A 144 -15.67 7.07 -25.29
N SER A 145 -15.09 6.24 -26.14
CA SER A 145 -15.86 5.53 -27.14
C SER A 145 -16.88 4.59 -26.46
N PRO A 146 -18.03 4.29 -27.10
CA PRO A 146 -18.99 3.32 -26.54
C PRO A 146 -18.37 1.96 -26.23
N GLU A 147 -17.38 1.54 -27.02
CA GLU A 147 -16.66 0.29 -26.82
C GLU A 147 -15.75 0.34 -25.57
N ASP A 148 -15.05 1.46 -25.38
CA ASP A 148 -14.21 1.68 -24.19
C ASP A 148 -15.08 1.81 -22.93
N ALA A 149 -16.21 2.50 -23.03
CA ALA A 149 -17.19 2.59 -21.95
C ALA A 149 -17.70 1.21 -21.51
N ALA A 150 -18.02 0.35 -22.46
CA ALA A 150 -18.45 -1.02 -22.17
C ALA A 150 -17.34 -1.85 -21.51
N ARG A 151 -16.08 -1.71 -21.97
CA ARG A 151 -14.92 -2.37 -21.36
C ARG A 151 -14.67 -1.90 -19.94
N MET A 152 -14.77 -0.58 -19.70
CA MET A 152 -14.62 -0.01 -18.37
C MET A 152 -15.70 -0.57 -17.42
N ALA A 153 -16.98 -0.55 -17.82
CA ALA A 153 -18.07 -1.09 -17.03
C ALA A 153 -17.90 -2.60 -16.74
N ASP A 154 -17.37 -3.36 -17.70
CA ASP A 154 -17.09 -4.80 -17.54
C ASP A 154 -15.90 -5.05 -16.55
N CYS A 155 -14.86 -4.22 -16.61
CA CYS A 155 -13.71 -4.33 -15.72
C CYS A 155 -13.99 -3.83 -14.31
N TRP A 156 -14.76 -2.75 -14.18
CA TRP A 156 -15.04 -2.03 -12.93
C TRP A 156 -16.47 -2.24 -12.46
N CYS A 157 -16.92 -3.49 -12.44
CA CYS A 157 -18.19 -3.88 -11.87
C CYS A 157 -18.05 -4.31 -10.40
N LEU A 158 -19.16 -4.38 -9.70
CA LEU A 158 -19.20 -5.03 -8.39
C LEU A 158 -18.76 -6.50 -8.50
N PRO A 159 -18.14 -7.07 -7.45
CA PRO A 159 -17.65 -8.44 -7.49
C PRO A 159 -18.81 -9.44 -7.61
N THR A 160 -18.75 -10.30 -8.60
CA THR A 160 -19.69 -11.41 -8.80
C THR A 160 -18.99 -12.75 -8.62
N ALA A 161 -19.75 -13.85 -8.57
CA ALA A 161 -19.19 -15.19 -8.50
C ALA A 161 -18.22 -15.48 -9.67
N ASP A 162 -18.56 -14.99 -10.87
CA ASP A 162 -17.74 -15.17 -12.08
C ASP A 162 -16.57 -14.17 -12.16
N LYS A 163 -16.71 -13.01 -11.51
CA LYS A 163 -15.71 -11.94 -11.46
C LYS A 163 -15.44 -11.51 -10.03
N PRO A 164 -14.88 -12.39 -9.19
CA PRO A 164 -14.55 -12.04 -7.81
C PRO A 164 -13.41 -11.02 -7.76
N ARG A 165 -13.34 -10.27 -6.66
CA ARG A 165 -12.21 -9.41 -6.34
C ARG A 165 -11.32 -10.08 -5.31
N THR A 166 -10.05 -9.73 -5.30
CA THR A 166 -9.11 -10.16 -4.27
C THR A 166 -8.80 -9.00 -3.35
N VAL A 167 -8.82 -9.25 -2.05
CA VAL A 167 -8.32 -8.33 -1.01
C VAL A 167 -7.22 -9.03 -0.24
N VAL A 168 -6.22 -8.27 0.18
CA VAL A 168 -5.14 -8.73 1.06
C VAL A 168 -5.27 -7.94 2.36
N ALA A 169 -5.74 -8.59 3.42
CA ALA A 169 -6.11 -7.91 4.66
C ALA A 169 -6.16 -8.89 5.84
N LEU A 170 -6.38 -8.36 7.04
CA LEU A 170 -6.78 -9.17 8.20
C LEU A 170 -8.05 -9.98 7.86
N PRO A 171 -8.23 -11.16 8.46
CA PRO A 171 -9.40 -11.99 8.18
C PRO A 171 -10.72 -11.34 8.64
N ASP A 172 -10.67 -10.53 9.69
CA ASP A 172 -11.85 -9.90 10.29
C ASP A 172 -11.91 -8.41 9.92
N TRP A 173 -12.88 -8.06 9.08
CA TRP A 173 -13.24 -6.70 8.70
C TRP A 173 -14.76 -6.61 8.54
N SER A 174 -15.34 -5.42 8.68
CA SER A 174 -16.80 -5.21 8.66
C SER A 174 -17.34 -4.82 7.30
N THR A 175 -16.64 -3.95 6.60
CA THR A 175 -17.07 -3.39 5.32
C THR A 175 -15.89 -3.23 4.37
N VAL A 176 -16.19 -3.13 3.07
CA VAL A 176 -15.20 -2.89 2.02
C VAL A 176 -15.69 -1.82 1.07
N TRP A 177 -14.82 -0.89 0.72
CA TRP A 177 -15.05 0.12 -0.30
C TRP A 177 -14.61 -0.39 -1.67
N ILE A 178 -15.50 -0.40 -2.64
CA ILE A 178 -15.26 -0.91 -3.98
C ILE A 178 -15.57 0.17 -5.00
N PRO A 179 -14.60 0.58 -5.83
CA PRO A 179 -14.86 1.45 -6.96
C PRO A 179 -15.50 0.68 -8.11
N THR A 180 -16.49 1.28 -8.74
CA THR A 180 -17.10 0.81 -9.99
C THR A 180 -17.13 1.95 -11.01
N TRP A 181 -17.26 1.62 -12.28
CA TRP A 181 -17.43 2.61 -13.31
C TRP A 181 -18.73 2.37 -14.08
N GLN A 182 -19.54 3.42 -14.26
CA GLN A 182 -20.82 3.41 -14.97
C GLN A 182 -20.78 4.44 -16.08
N ALA A 183 -21.27 4.07 -17.27
CA ALA A 183 -21.17 4.92 -18.46
C ALA A 183 -21.92 6.26 -18.33
N ASP A 184 -23.00 6.28 -17.55
CA ASP A 184 -23.86 7.44 -17.31
C ASP A 184 -23.47 8.27 -16.08
N LYS A 185 -22.68 7.70 -15.16
CA LYS A 185 -22.36 8.31 -13.86
C LYS A 185 -20.87 8.47 -13.58
N GLY A 186 -20.01 7.84 -14.42
CA GLY A 186 -18.57 7.81 -14.18
C GLY A 186 -18.17 6.86 -13.04
N TRP A 187 -17.20 7.26 -12.25
CA TRP A 187 -16.74 6.51 -11.09
C TRP A 187 -17.74 6.56 -9.96
N CYS A 188 -18.02 5.41 -9.37
CA CYS A 188 -18.91 5.27 -8.23
C CYS A 188 -18.21 4.45 -7.15
N TRP A 189 -18.40 4.78 -5.87
CA TRP A 189 -17.91 4.01 -4.75
C TRP A 189 -19.07 3.35 -4.02
N HIS A 190 -18.90 2.07 -3.73
CA HIS A 190 -19.84 1.27 -2.98
C HIS A 190 -19.22 0.79 -1.68
N ARG A 191 -19.90 1.01 -0.57
CA ARG A 191 -19.56 0.45 0.73
C ARG A 191 -20.38 -0.82 0.93
N LEU A 192 -19.73 -1.98 0.90
CA LEU A 192 -20.39 -3.27 1.02
C LEU A 192 -20.13 -3.86 2.40
N ALA A 193 -21.18 -4.31 3.08
CA ALA A 193 -21.03 -5.05 4.32
C ALA A 193 -20.47 -6.46 4.04
N ARG A 194 -19.60 -6.95 4.91
CA ARG A 194 -19.06 -8.32 4.81
C ARG A 194 -20.16 -9.38 4.77
N THR A 195 -21.29 -9.14 5.46
CA THR A 195 -22.43 -10.04 5.48
C THR A 195 -23.09 -10.23 4.12
N ASP A 196 -22.95 -9.25 3.22
CA ASP A 196 -23.49 -9.26 1.87
C ASP A 196 -22.59 -10.00 0.87
N LEU A 197 -21.42 -10.41 1.33
CA LEU A 197 -20.38 -11.02 0.53
C LEU A 197 -20.19 -12.51 0.86
N VAL A 198 -19.81 -13.25 -0.15
CA VAL A 198 -19.14 -14.55 0.00
C VAL A 198 -17.66 -14.25 0.07
N VAL A 199 -17.02 -14.61 1.19
CA VAL A 199 -15.59 -14.42 1.43
C VAL A 199 -14.91 -15.77 1.47
N GLN A 200 -13.96 -15.99 0.57
CA GLN A 200 -13.18 -17.22 0.47
C GLN A 200 -11.71 -16.94 0.81
N MET A 201 -11.26 -17.44 1.94
CA MET A 201 -9.84 -17.34 2.33
C MET A 201 -8.98 -18.13 1.33
N GLN A 202 -7.88 -17.53 0.88
CA GLN A 202 -6.88 -18.19 0.05
C GLN A 202 -5.77 -18.76 0.95
N ALA A 203 -5.23 -19.91 0.58
CA ALA A 203 -4.35 -20.67 1.48
C ALA A 203 -3.08 -19.90 1.89
N HIS A 204 -2.43 -19.22 0.97
CA HIS A 204 -1.18 -18.49 1.25
C HIS A 204 -0.95 -17.35 0.27
N ALA A 205 -0.45 -16.21 0.77
CA ALA A 205 0.21 -15.19 -0.03
C ALA A 205 1.69 -15.56 -0.22
N HIS A 206 2.35 -14.93 -1.19
CA HIS A 206 3.79 -15.07 -1.34
C HIS A 206 4.56 -14.30 -0.26
N GLY A 207 4.03 -13.17 0.18
CA GLY A 207 4.55 -12.31 1.24
C GLY A 207 3.41 -11.69 2.05
N LEU A 208 3.73 -10.76 2.93
CA LEU A 208 2.81 -10.10 3.87
C LEU A 208 2.09 -11.13 4.74
N ASP A 209 2.87 -12.01 5.37
CA ASP A 209 2.39 -13.20 6.08
C ASP A 209 1.43 -12.86 7.25
N GLU A 210 1.36 -11.60 7.69
CA GLU A 210 0.41 -11.09 8.68
C GLU A 210 -1.02 -10.98 8.14
N LEU A 211 -1.18 -11.02 6.81
CA LEU A 211 -2.43 -10.82 6.11
C LEU A 211 -2.87 -12.06 5.36
N VAL A 212 -4.15 -12.11 5.03
CA VAL A 212 -4.73 -13.23 4.31
C VAL A 212 -5.32 -12.74 2.98
N PRO A 213 -4.91 -13.29 1.83
CA PRO A 213 -5.60 -13.04 0.58
C PRO A 213 -7.02 -13.64 0.64
N GLN A 214 -8.01 -12.86 0.25
CA GLN A 214 -9.42 -13.24 0.30
C GLN A 214 -10.07 -12.93 -1.04
N ARG A 215 -10.78 -13.90 -1.61
CA ARG A 215 -11.65 -13.66 -2.77
C ARG A 215 -13.03 -13.29 -2.28
N ILE A 216 -13.54 -12.18 -2.73
CA ILE A 216 -14.87 -11.67 -2.37
C ILE A 216 -15.78 -11.62 -3.60
N SER A 217 -17.05 -11.97 -3.41
CA SER A 217 -18.12 -11.79 -4.39
C SER A 217 -19.43 -11.50 -3.68
N LEU A 218 -20.36 -10.82 -4.34
CA LEU A 218 -21.69 -10.60 -3.80
C LEU A 218 -22.40 -11.95 -3.59
N ARG A 219 -23.09 -12.07 -2.47
CA ARG A 219 -23.92 -13.24 -2.16
C ARG A 219 -25.11 -13.28 -3.09
N ALA A 220 -25.50 -14.46 -3.54
CA ALA A 220 -26.67 -14.64 -4.39
C ALA A 220 -27.93 -14.09 -3.71
N GLY A 221 -28.71 -13.32 -4.47
CA GLY A 221 -29.95 -12.69 -3.98
C GLY A 221 -29.76 -11.36 -3.22
N VAL A 222 -28.54 -10.94 -2.94
CA VAL A 222 -28.30 -9.60 -2.42
C VAL A 222 -28.46 -8.59 -3.56
N VAL A 223 -29.35 -7.63 -3.35
CA VAL A 223 -29.46 -6.46 -4.22
C VAL A 223 -28.35 -5.51 -3.86
N PRO A 224 -27.44 -5.18 -4.77
CA PRO A 224 -26.35 -4.25 -4.47
C PRO A 224 -26.92 -2.92 -3.97
N PRO A 225 -26.36 -2.33 -2.90
CA PRO A 225 -26.76 -1.00 -2.49
C PRO A 225 -26.49 0.01 -3.61
N ALA A 226 -27.25 1.10 -3.63
CA ALA A 226 -26.89 2.25 -4.44
C ALA A 226 -25.44 2.69 -4.09
N ALA A 227 -24.76 3.32 -5.03
CA ALA A 227 -23.43 3.85 -4.75
C ALA A 227 -23.51 4.95 -3.68
N ASP A 228 -22.60 4.92 -2.72
CA ASP A 228 -22.54 5.91 -1.65
C ASP A 228 -22.00 7.25 -2.17
N ILE A 229 -21.11 7.20 -3.18
CA ILE A 229 -20.59 8.37 -3.90
C ILE A 229 -20.82 8.14 -5.37
N CYS A 230 -21.58 9.00 -6.03
CA CYS A 230 -21.89 8.90 -7.46
C CYS A 230 -22.22 10.28 -8.05
N ALA A 231 -21.28 11.22 -7.95
CA ALA A 231 -21.31 12.47 -8.70
C ALA A 231 -20.11 12.45 -9.65
N ALA A 232 -20.34 12.67 -10.94
CA ALA A 232 -19.31 12.48 -11.98
C ALA A 232 -18.00 13.20 -11.67
N ASP A 233 -18.06 14.43 -11.13
CA ASP A 233 -16.86 15.21 -10.82
C ASP A 233 -16.23 14.83 -9.46
N GLU A 234 -17.04 14.61 -8.43
CA GLU A 234 -16.55 14.27 -7.08
C GLU A 234 -15.97 12.86 -7.02
N SER A 235 -16.65 11.86 -7.61
CA SER A 235 -16.18 10.47 -7.58
C SER A 235 -14.88 10.27 -8.37
N SER A 236 -14.69 11.00 -9.47
CA SER A 236 -13.43 10.97 -10.23
C SER A 236 -12.27 11.54 -9.42
N LEU A 237 -12.50 12.66 -8.71
CA LEU A 237 -11.50 13.24 -7.83
C LEU A 237 -11.15 12.30 -6.67
N HIS A 238 -12.14 11.65 -6.05
CA HIS A 238 -11.89 10.66 -5.00
C HIS A 238 -11.10 9.46 -5.53
N PHE A 239 -11.43 8.96 -6.72
CA PHE A 239 -10.70 7.84 -7.33
C PHE A 239 -9.22 8.20 -7.59
N LEU A 240 -8.95 9.38 -8.15
CA LEU A 240 -7.59 9.88 -8.40
C LEU A 240 -6.81 10.03 -7.11
N ALA A 241 -7.38 10.75 -6.15
CA ALA A 241 -6.74 11.01 -4.87
C ALA A 241 -6.40 9.70 -4.16
N LEU A 242 -7.37 8.78 -4.03
CA LEU A 242 -7.15 7.50 -3.37
C LEU A 242 -6.16 6.61 -4.10
N SER A 243 -6.19 6.59 -5.44
CA SER A 243 -5.20 5.82 -6.23
C SER A 243 -3.78 6.40 -6.06
N GLY A 244 -3.66 7.72 -5.99
CA GLY A 244 -2.41 8.41 -5.69
C GLY A 244 -1.90 8.06 -4.29
N LEU A 245 -2.73 8.26 -3.26
CA LEU A 245 -2.39 7.94 -1.86
C LEU A 245 -2.03 6.46 -1.68
N TYR A 246 -2.79 5.56 -2.31
CA TYR A 246 -2.48 4.13 -2.29
C TYR A 246 -1.09 3.84 -2.87
N GLY A 247 -0.78 4.44 -4.02
CA GLY A 247 0.54 4.33 -4.65
C GLY A 247 1.67 4.91 -3.80
N MET A 248 1.44 6.06 -3.17
CA MET A 248 2.40 6.72 -2.27
C MET A 248 2.69 5.88 -1.03
N GLY A 249 1.67 5.30 -0.41
CA GLY A 249 1.87 4.39 0.72
C GLY A 249 2.71 3.17 0.35
N LEU A 250 2.48 2.57 -0.82
CA LEU A 250 3.33 1.46 -1.30
C LEU A 250 4.77 1.91 -1.59
N LEU A 251 4.98 3.15 -2.10
CA LEU A 251 6.31 3.75 -2.25
C LEU A 251 7.01 3.99 -0.91
N ALA A 252 6.28 4.18 0.19
CA ALA A 252 6.85 4.31 1.53
C ALA A 252 7.13 2.95 2.19
N ILE A 253 6.22 1.98 2.04
CA ILE A 253 6.32 0.67 2.68
C ILE A 253 7.48 -0.16 2.10
N ALA A 254 7.66 -0.19 0.79
CA ALA A 254 8.68 -1.02 0.15
C ALA A 254 10.13 -0.65 0.54
N PRO A 255 10.55 0.64 0.59
CA PRO A 255 11.86 1.02 1.12
C PRO A 255 12.06 0.66 2.59
N GLY A 256 11.00 0.74 3.42
CA GLY A 256 11.05 0.31 4.81
C GLY A 256 11.43 -1.17 4.94
N ALA A 257 10.79 -2.04 4.16
CA ALA A 257 11.08 -3.47 4.09
C ALA A 257 12.53 -3.75 3.62
N ALA A 258 12.94 -3.13 2.52
CA ALA A 258 14.28 -3.30 1.97
C ALA A 258 15.38 -2.79 2.92
N ARG A 259 15.13 -1.69 3.63
CA ARG A 259 16.03 -1.14 4.65
C ARG A 259 16.20 -2.10 5.83
N ARG A 260 15.14 -2.78 6.26
CA ARG A 260 15.25 -3.81 7.31
C ARG A 260 16.10 -4.99 6.84
N ALA A 261 15.90 -5.48 5.60
CA ALA A 261 16.73 -6.54 5.03
C ALA A 261 18.22 -6.13 4.98
N LEU A 262 18.50 -4.91 4.53
CA LEU A 262 19.84 -4.36 4.49
C LEU A 262 20.47 -4.21 5.91
N ALA A 263 19.68 -3.80 6.91
CA ALA A 263 20.17 -3.68 8.29
C ALA A 263 20.59 -5.04 8.83
N ILE A 264 19.75 -6.08 8.70
CA ILE A 264 20.07 -7.45 9.12
C ILE A 264 21.34 -7.96 8.41
N ALA A 265 21.48 -7.72 7.11
CA ALA A 265 22.65 -8.13 6.35
C ALA A 265 23.91 -7.39 6.77
N THR A 266 23.81 -6.10 7.08
CA THR A 266 24.94 -5.28 7.55
C THR A 266 25.42 -5.74 8.94
N ASP A 267 24.49 -5.98 9.88
CA ASP A 267 24.80 -6.47 11.21
C ASP A 267 25.46 -7.86 11.15
N TYR A 268 24.92 -8.75 10.31
CA TYR A 268 25.51 -10.06 10.10
C TYR A 268 26.93 -9.97 9.52
N ALA A 269 27.16 -9.12 8.52
CA ALA A 269 28.46 -8.96 7.89
C ALA A 269 29.53 -8.38 8.84
N ALA A 270 29.09 -7.57 9.81
CA ALA A 270 29.96 -6.99 10.84
C ALA A 270 30.39 -7.99 11.95
N MET A 271 29.69 -9.13 12.06
CA MET A 271 29.97 -10.15 13.09
C MET A 271 30.59 -11.43 12.52
N ARG A 272 30.21 -11.80 11.29
CA ARG A 272 30.62 -13.06 10.68
C ARG A 272 32.05 -13.01 10.17
N ARG A 273 32.85 -14.01 10.52
CA ARG A 273 34.20 -14.22 9.96
C ARG A 273 34.22 -15.41 9.01
N GLN A 274 34.92 -15.26 7.88
CA GLN A 274 35.17 -16.33 6.93
C GLN A 274 36.53 -16.11 6.25
N GLY A 275 37.34 -17.13 6.19
CA GLY A 275 38.70 -17.02 5.65
C GLY A 275 39.67 -16.15 6.50
N GLY A 276 39.32 -15.85 7.77
CA GLY A 276 40.08 -15.02 8.69
C GLY A 276 39.46 -13.63 8.95
N PRO A 277 39.25 -12.78 7.94
CA PRO A 277 38.63 -11.46 8.13
C PRO A 277 37.11 -11.53 8.38
N LEU A 278 36.52 -10.38 8.75
CA LEU A 278 35.09 -10.20 8.75
C LEU A 278 34.56 -10.24 7.31
N ILE A 279 33.36 -10.79 7.09
CA ILE A 279 32.87 -10.91 5.70
C ILE A 279 32.61 -9.55 5.07
N GLN A 280 32.33 -8.49 5.83
CA GLN A 280 32.22 -7.12 5.32
C GLN A 280 33.53 -6.59 4.69
N GLU A 281 34.67 -7.19 4.98
CA GLU A 281 35.99 -6.82 4.44
C GLU A 281 36.25 -7.46 3.07
N HIS A 282 35.38 -8.37 2.61
CA HIS A 282 35.46 -8.95 1.27
C HIS A 282 34.77 -8.06 0.27
N ASP A 283 35.44 -7.70 -0.82
CA ASP A 283 34.95 -6.79 -1.88
C ASP A 283 33.57 -7.21 -2.41
N ALA A 284 33.33 -8.51 -2.61
CA ALA A 284 32.06 -9.03 -3.11
C ALA A 284 30.90 -8.75 -2.14
N VAL A 285 31.11 -8.85 -0.82
CA VAL A 285 30.11 -8.54 0.21
C VAL A 285 29.91 -7.03 0.31
N ALA A 286 31.00 -6.26 0.30
CA ALA A 286 30.95 -4.80 0.33
C ALA A 286 30.17 -4.24 -0.88
N GLN A 287 30.37 -4.84 -2.07
CA GLN A 287 29.61 -4.48 -3.27
C GLN A 287 28.11 -4.75 -3.12
N LEU A 288 27.70 -5.95 -2.68
CA LEU A 288 26.27 -6.29 -2.45
C LEU A 288 25.60 -5.32 -1.49
N LEU A 289 26.26 -5.02 -0.34
CA LEU A 289 25.75 -4.06 0.64
C LEU A 289 25.70 -2.63 0.07
N GLY A 290 26.69 -2.25 -0.74
CA GLY A 290 26.75 -0.95 -1.41
C GLY A 290 25.61 -0.75 -2.39
N GLU A 291 25.37 -1.70 -3.28
CA GLU A 291 24.28 -1.67 -4.28
C GLU A 291 22.89 -1.68 -3.62
N ALA A 292 22.71 -2.52 -2.59
CA ALA A 292 21.46 -2.53 -1.82
C ALA A 292 21.19 -1.17 -1.14
N ARG A 293 22.23 -0.56 -0.55
CA ARG A 293 22.15 0.78 0.07
C ARG A 293 21.84 1.87 -0.94
N GLN A 294 22.42 1.81 -2.15
CA GLN A 294 22.12 2.75 -3.23
C GLN A 294 20.66 2.68 -3.64
N SER A 295 20.10 1.47 -3.79
CA SER A 295 18.69 1.26 -4.16
C SER A 295 17.73 1.82 -3.11
N VAL A 296 17.98 1.58 -1.83
CA VAL A 296 17.18 2.14 -0.72
C VAL A 296 17.27 3.66 -0.70
N ARG A 297 18.49 4.24 -0.82
CA ARG A 297 18.70 5.69 -0.82
C ARG A 297 18.01 6.37 -2.00
N LEU A 298 18.04 5.74 -3.19
CA LEU A 298 17.34 6.26 -4.36
C LEU A 298 15.84 6.33 -4.13
N ALA A 299 15.25 5.29 -3.52
CA ALA A 299 13.85 5.25 -3.18
C ALA A 299 13.47 6.32 -2.13
N ASP A 300 14.30 6.55 -1.11
CA ASP A 300 14.09 7.61 -0.13
C ASP A 300 14.12 9.01 -0.75
N THR A 301 15.06 9.25 -1.66
CA THR A 301 15.16 10.52 -2.38
C THR A 301 13.93 10.76 -3.26
N ALA A 302 13.46 9.73 -3.96
CA ALA A 302 12.26 9.81 -4.78
C ALA A 302 11.00 10.03 -3.91
N LEU A 303 10.89 9.36 -2.77
CA LEU A 303 9.77 9.52 -1.84
C LEU A 303 9.68 10.97 -1.34
N ALA A 304 10.80 11.60 -1.01
CA ALA A 304 10.83 13.00 -0.58
C ALA A 304 10.30 13.98 -1.64
N SER A 305 10.30 13.61 -2.93
CA SER A 305 9.75 14.43 -4.00
C SER A 305 8.24 14.29 -4.18
N THR A 306 7.58 13.36 -3.49
CA THR A 306 6.16 13.04 -3.66
C THR A 306 5.23 13.68 -2.63
N THR A 307 5.71 14.58 -1.79
CA THR A 307 4.93 15.25 -0.72
C THR A 307 3.95 16.32 -1.23
N GLN A 308 3.62 16.30 -2.50
CA GLN A 308 2.69 17.24 -3.14
C GLN A 308 1.23 16.78 -2.98
N PRO A 309 0.24 17.69 -2.95
CA PRO A 309 -1.18 17.34 -2.91
C PRO A 309 -1.61 16.44 -4.08
N THR A 310 -2.36 15.37 -3.77
CA THR A 310 -2.56 14.20 -4.65
C THR A 310 -3.73 14.30 -5.65
N THR A 311 -4.21 15.48 -5.99
CA THR A 311 -5.41 15.66 -6.82
C THR A 311 -5.16 15.73 -8.33
N SER A 312 -3.92 15.62 -8.80
CA SER A 312 -3.61 15.74 -10.21
C SER A 312 -3.31 14.39 -10.89
N LEU A 313 -3.82 14.22 -12.11
CA LEU A 313 -3.49 13.07 -12.97
C LEU A 313 -1.98 12.99 -13.26
N ALA A 314 -1.29 14.14 -13.30
CA ALA A 314 0.14 14.21 -13.48
C ALA A 314 0.88 13.50 -12.36
N LEU A 315 0.54 13.81 -11.10
CA LEU A 315 1.15 13.19 -9.94
C LEU A 315 0.88 11.68 -9.86
N LEU A 316 -0.35 11.24 -10.21
CA LEU A 316 -0.66 9.81 -10.25
C LEU A 316 0.25 9.06 -11.25
N ALA A 317 0.47 9.63 -12.44
CA ALA A 317 1.37 9.04 -13.43
C ALA A 317 2.82 9.00 -12.94
N ASP A 318 3.27 10.07 -12.26
CA ASP A 318 4.61 10.12 -11.67
C ASP A 318 4.79 9.07 -10.56
N ILE A 319 3.80 8.88 -9.70
CA ILE A 319 3.77 7.81 -8.70
C ILE A 319 3.85 6.43 -9.35
N TRP A 320 3.12 6.20 -10.45
CA TRP A 320 3.19 4.94 -11.19
C TRP A 320 4.57 4.70 -11.80
N GLN A 321 5.20 5.71 -12.39
CA GLN A 321 6.56 5.64 -12.92
C GLN A 321 7.58 5.34 -11.81
N LEU A 322 7.51 6.04 -10.69
CA LEU A 322 8.38 5.80 -9.54
C LEU A 322 8.22 4.38 -9.00
N ARG A 323 7.00 3.89 -8.85
CA ARG A 323 6.75 2.51 -8.42
C ARG A 323 7.29 1.49 -9.41
N ALA A 324 7.06 1.70 -10.71
CA ALA A 324 7.55 0.82 -11.77
C ALA A 324 9.08 0.69 -11.76
N ALA A 325 9.78 1.79 -11.51
CA ALA A 325 11.24 1.84 -11.46
C ALA A 325 11.82 1.31 -10.13
N LEU A 326 11.28 1.75 -9.00
CA LEU A 326 11.90 1.55 -7.69
C LEU A 326 11.57 0.18 -7.07
N HIS A 327 10.35 -0.34 -7.20
CA HIS A 327 9.99 -1.60 -6.57
C HIS A 327 10.86 -2.79 -7.04
N PRO A 328 11.20 -2.95 -8.35
CA PRO A 328 12.16 -3.96 -8.78
C PRO A 328 13.54 -3.80 -8.15
N LEU A 329 14.03 -2.56 -8.01
CA LEU A 329 15.32 -2.27 -7.37
C LEU A 329 15.32 -2.67 -5.89
N LEU A 330 14.21 -2.40 -5.17
CA LEU A 330 14.06 -2.76 -3.77
C LEU A 330 13.96 -4.29 -3.58
N CYS A 331 13.31 -5.01 -4.49
CA CYS A 331 13.34 -6.48 -4.50
C CYS A 331 14.78 -7.00 -4.71
N THR A 332 15.54 -6.36 -5.60
CA THR A 332 16.96 -6.69 -5.81
C THR A 332 17.78 -6.41 -4.55
N ALA A 333 17.58 -5.26 -3.89
CA ALA A 333 18.25 -4.92 -2.63
C ALA A 333 17.97 -5.94 -1.51
N ALA A 334 16.72 -6.38 -1.37
CA ALA A 334 16.36 -7.43 -0.41
C ALA A 334 17.01 -8.79 -0.76
N SER A 335 17.08 -9.14 -2.05
CA SER A 335 17.76 -10.34 -2.54
C SER A 335 19.27 -10.29 -2.28
N GLN A 336 19.93 -9.16 -2.56
CA GLN A 336 21.35 -8.95 -2.28
C GLN A 336 21.63 -9.04 -0.77
N SER A 337 20.76 -8.46 0.06
CA SER A 337 20.84 -8.57 1.51
C SER A 337 20.76 -10.02 1.98
N MET A 338 19.85 -10.81 1.41
CA MET A 338 19.75 -12.24 1.72
C MET A 338 21.02 -12.99 1.27
N GLN A 339 21.59 -12.64 0.12
CA GLN A 339 22.81 -13.26 -0.40
C GLN A 339 24.02 -13.02 0.50
N VAL A 340 24.12 -11.88 1.18
CA VAL A 340 25.19 -11.56 2.17
C VAL A 340 25.20 -12.59 3.32
N LEU A 341 24.01 -13.08 3.74
CA LEU A 341 23.91 -14.11 4.78
C LEU A 341 24.30 -15.50 4.27
N GLY A 342 24.43 -15.70 2.95
CA GLY A 342 24.67 -17.00 2.34
C GLY A 342 23.52 -17.99 2.61
N GLY A 343 23.83 -19.26 2.81
CA GLY A 343 22.83 -20.33 3.01
C GLY A 343 21.87 -20.09 4.17
N ILE A 344 22.28 -19.42 5.24
CA ILE A 344 21.39 -19.13 6.37
C ILE A 344 20.37 -18.03 6.06
N GLY A 345 20.63 -17.16 5.09
CA GLY A 345 19.70 -16.12 4.66
C GLY A 345 18.40 -16.68 4.06
N TYR A 346 18.42 -17.94 3.63
CA TYR A 346 17.23 -18.65 3.14
C TYR A 346 16.40 -19.30 4.26
N MET A 347 16.90 -19.27 5.49
CA MET A 347 16.19 -19.82 6.64
C MET A 347 15.24 -18.79 7.23
N ARG A 348 14.04 -19.23 7.59
CA ARG A 348 12.96 -18.34 8.09
C ARG A 348 13.29 -17.63 9.40
N ASP A 349 14.14 -18.20 10.23
CA ASP A 349 14.55 -17.65 11.53
C ASP A 349 15.40 -16.38 11.41
N GLN A 350 16.01 -16.13 10.25
CA GLN A 350 16.78 -14.93 10.00
C GLN A 350 15.90 -13.73 9.56
N GLY A 351 14.67 -13.98 9.11
CA GLY A 351 13.70 -12.97 8.72
C GLY A 351 13.97 -12.28 7.36
N VAL A 352 15.16 -12.39 6.79
CA VAL A 352 15.51 -11.71 5.52
C VAL A 352 14.74 -12.30 4.34
N GLU A 353 14.50 -13.62 4.33
CA GLU A 353 13.72 -14.27 3.26
C GLU A 353 12.26 -13.79 3.25
N LYS A 354 11.70 -13.52 4.45
CA LYS A 354 10.36 -12.92 4.57
C LYS A 354 10.32 -11.54 3.94
N LEU A 355 11.31 -10.70 4.25
CA LEU A 355 11.38 -9.33 3.70
C LEU A 355 11.53 -9.33 2.17
N LEU A 356 12.24 -10.30 1.59
CA LEU A 356 12.30 -10.48 0.14
C LEU A 356 10.92 -10.86 -0.43
N ARG A 357 10.20 -11.78 0.21
CA ARG A 357 8.83 -12.15 -0.20
C ARG A 357 7.87 -10.96 -0.08
N ASP A 358 7.99 -10.19 0.99
CA ASP A 358 7.19 -8.98 1.21
C ASP A 358 7.45 -7.93 0.10
N CYS A 359 8.71 -7.66 -0.24
CA CYS A 359 9.05 -6.76 -1.35
C CYS A 359 8.48 -7.27 -2.69
N ASN A 360 8.54 -8.57 -2.95
CA ASN A 360 7.95 -9.17 -4.15
C ASN A 360 6.43 -9.02 -4.20
N GLN A 361 5.74 -9.16 -3.07
CA GLN A 361 4.30 -8.97 -2.98
C GLN A 361 3.93 -7.49 -3.18
N LEU A 362 4.60 -6.57 -2.47
CA LEU A 362 4.38 -5.12 -2.59
C LEU A 362 4.56 -4.62 -4.02
N ARG A 363 5.51 -5.20 -4.76
CA ARG A 363 5.75 -4.87 -6.17
C ARG A 363 4.55 -5.11 -7.07
N LEU A 364 3.67 -6.05 -6.70
CA LEU A 364 2.51 -6.46 -7.50
C LEU A 364 1.20 -5.81 -7.06
N LEU A 365 1.13 -5.33 -5.82
CA LEU A 365 -0.08 -4.67 -5.30
C LEU A 365 -0.36 -3.38 -6.07
N GLY A 366 -1.63 -3.17 -6.46
CA GLY A 366 -2.05 -2.00 -7.21
C GLY A 366 -1.41 -1.87 -8.60
N GLY A 367 -0.89 -2.97 -9.16
CA GLY A 367 -0.33 -3.07 -10.50
C GLY A 367 1.13 -3.49 -10.55
N SER A 368 1.46 -4.38 -11.47
CA SER A 368 2.84 -4.79 -11.75
C SER A 368 3.66 -3.64 -12.36
N PRO A 369 4.99 -3.64 -12.25
CA PRO A 369 5.84 -2.63 -12.87
C PRO A 369 5.57 -2.43 -14.36
N GLN A 370 5.29 -3.51 -15.09
CA GLN A 370 4.96 -3.44 -16.52
C GLN A 370 3.64 -2.73 -16.78
N GLU A 371 2.60 -3.03 -16.00
CA GLU A 371 1.30 -2.38 -16.09
C GLU A 371 1.41 -0.91 -15.76
N LEU A 372 2.11 -0.56 -14.67
CA LEU A 372 2.35 0.83 -14.26
C LEU A 372 3.12 1.62 -15.33
N THR A 373 4.14 1.01 -15.96
CA THR A 373 4.88 1.62 -17.07
C THR A 373 3.96 1.89 -18.27
N LEU A 374 3.11 0.92 -18.64
CA LEU A 374 2.14 1.12 -19.73
C LEU A 374 1.13 2.21 -19.42
N CYS A 375 0.63 2.28 -18.19
CA CYS A 375 -0.29 3.32 -17.76
C CYS A 375 0.33 4.71 -17.82
N SER A 376 1.57 4.86 -17.36
CA SER A 376 2.26 6.16 -17.35
C SER A 376 2.67 6.62 -18.75
N ALA A 377 3.16 5.71 -19.60
CA ALA A 377 3.58 6.04 -20.97
C ALA A 377 2.41 6.58 -21.82
N GLN A 378 1.20 6.13 -21.60
CA GLN A 378 0.03 6.60 -22.36
C GLN A 378 -0.39 8.02 -22.01
N LYS A 379 -0.03 8.56 -20.84
CA LYS A 379 -0.18 9.98 -20.53
C LYS A 379 0.57 10.85 -21.54
N GLU A 380 1.78 10.45 -21.90
CA GLU A 380 2.62 11.20 -22.86
C GLU A 380 2.10 11.11 -24.29
N LEU A 381 1.35 10.05 -24.62
CA LEU A 381 0.77 9.84 -25.94
C LEU A 381 -0.61 10.51 -26.12
N LEU A 382 -1.25 10.94 -25.02
CA LEU A 382 -2.55 11.62 -25.04
C LEU A 382 -2.43 13.16 -24.99
N VAL A 383 -1.20 13.70 -24.95
CA VAL A 383 -0.89 15.12 -25.11
C VAL A 383 -0.45 15.39 -26.52
#